data_016cc746e4abe311f87943409b96b95e
#
_entry.id   016cc746e4abe311f87943409b96b95e
#
_cell.length_a   1.000
_cell.length_b   1.000
_cell.length_c   1.000
_cell.angle_alpha   90.00
_cell.angle_beta   90.00
_cell.angle_gamma   90.00
#
_symmetry.space_group_name_H-M   'P 1'
#
loop_
_entity.id
_entity.type
_entity.pdbx_description
1 polymer ?
#
loop_
_entity_poly.entity_id
_entity_poly.type
_entity_poly.pdbx_seq_one_letter_code
_entity_poly.pdbx_strand_id
1 'polypeptide(L)'
;MAAINVKALKGEKGYSTLERNSCRPSFDICGIWGGYTGEGSKTVLPSKAYAKVSCRLVPHQNHAVISQLFVDYIQSIAPEYVQVKVTPMHGGEGYVCPITLPAYQAAEKGFAKAFGKKPLAVRRGGSIPIISDFEQILGIKTVLMGFGLESDAIHSPNENFSLDISVSYTHL
;
A
#
# COMPACT_ATOMS: atom_id res chain seq x y z
N MET A 1 1.32 -7.92 18.36
CA MET A 1 0.06 -7.42 18.93
C MET A 1 0.30 -6.37 20.00
N ALA A 2 1.25 -6.60 20.92
CA ALA A 2 1.56 -5.60 21.97
C ALA A 2 2.00 -4.24 21.41
N ALA A 3 2.83 -4.21 20.36
CA ALA A 3 3.34 -2.96 19.77
C ALA A 3 2.27 -2.02 19.20
N ILE A 4 1.12 -2.55 18.79
CA ILE A 4 -0.01 -1.78 18.24
C ILE A 4 -1.25 -1.81 19.13
N ASN A 5 -1.10 -2.33 20.35
CA ASN A 5 -2.14 -2.40 21.39
C ASN A 5 -3.48 -2.98 20.91
N VAL A 6 -3.45 -4.09 20.17
CA VAL A 6 -4.66 -4.81 19.72
C VAL A 6 -4.74 -6.19 20.35
N LYS A 7 -5.96 -6.65 20.63
CA LYS A 7 -6.22 -7.95 21.25
C LYS A 7 -6.08 -9.12 20.26
N ALA A 8 -6.35 -8.89 18.98
CA ALA A 8 -6.30 -9.90 17.94
C ALA A 8 -6.02 -9.28 16.57
N LEU A 9 -5.48 -10.09 15.68
CA LEU A 9 -5.30 -9.74 14.26
C LEU A 9 -6.35 -10.48 13.43
N LYS A 10 -6.89 -9.79 12.43
CA LYS A 10 -7.80 -10.37 11.43
C LYS A 10 -7.18 -10.17 10.03
N GLY A 11 -7.50 -11.07 9.13
CA GLY A 11 -7.06 -10.98 7.74
C GLY A 11 -7.35 -12.27 7.00
N GLU A 12 -6.83 -12.39 5.79
CA GLU A 12 -7.03 -13.53 4.91
C GLU A 12 -6.56 -14.83 5.57
N LYS A 13 -7.40 -15.87 5.53
CA LYS A 13 -7.06 -17.20 6.10
C LYS A 13 -5.93 -17.85 5.32
N GLY A 14 -5.06 -18.56 6.01
CA GLY A 14 -3.96 -19.31 5.41
C GLY A 14 -2.69 -18.50 5.18
N TYR A 15 -2.69 -17.20 5.45
CA TYR A 15 -1.53 -16.34 5.30
C TYR A 15 -1.13 -15.69 6.62
N SER A 16 0.17 -15.63 6.87
CA SER A 16 0.76 -14.89 8.00
C SER A 16 0.57 -13.37 7.83
N THR A 17 0.76 -12.61 8.90
CA THR A 17 0.72 -11.13 8.82
C THR A 17 1.77 -10.58 7.85
N LEU A 18 2.96 -11.18 7.83
CA LEU A 18 4.02 -10.77 6.92
C LEU A 18 3.62 -10.99 5.45
N GLU A 19 3.06 -12.15 5.11
CA GLU A 19 2.59 -12.44 3.76
C GLU A 19 1.45 -11.50 3.33
N ARG A 20 0.52 -11.23 4.23
CA ARG A 20 -0.58 -10.28 3.96
C ARG A 20 -0.07 -8.88 3.65
N ASN A 21 0.95 -8.41 4.35
CA ASN A 21 1.51 -7.08 4.16
C ASN A 21 2.51 -6.98 3.00
N SER A 22 2.94 -8.11 2.43
CA SER A 22 4.02 -8.12 1.42
C SER A 22 3.62 -8.72 0.08
N CYS A 23 2.86 -9.81 0.07
CA CYS A 23 2.59 -10.62 -1.12
C CYS A 23 1.12 -10.74 -1.48
N ARG A 24 0.22 -10.32 -0.59
CA ARG A 24 -1.22 -10.38 -0.84
C ARG A 24 -1.79 -9.01 -1.16
N PRO A 25 -2.76 -8.93 -2.07
CA PRO A 25 -3.46 -7.68 -2.32
C PRO A 25 -4.30 -7.29 -1.10
N SER A 26 -4.52 -5.99 -0.92
CA SER A 26 -5.45 -5.51 0.10
C SER A 26 -6.61 -4.75 -0.52
N PHE A 27 -7.69 -4.68 0.26
CA PHE A 27 -8.88 -3.90 -0.03
C PHE A 27 -9.22 -3.10 1.21
N ASP A 28 -9.10 -1.78 1.12
CA ASP A 28 -9.19 -0.89 2.26
C ASP A 28 -10.28 0.18 2.02
N ILE A 29 -11.16 0.35 2.99
CA ILE A 29 -12.13 1.45 3.00
C ILE A 29 -11.46 2.65 3.65
N CYS A 30 -11.01 3.60 2.83
CA CYS A 30 -10.27 4.79 3.27
C CYS A 30 -11.19 5.90 3.80
N GLY A 31 -12.47 5.84 3.49
CA GLY A 31 -13.46 6.80 3.95
C GLY A 31 -14.86 6.29 3.72
N ILE A 32 -15.75 6.58 4.66
CA ILE A 32 -17.17 6.30 4.56
C ILE A 32 -17.93 7.46 5.21
N TRP A 33 -18.94 7.99 4.54
CA TRP A 33 -19.76 9.06 5.09
C TRP A 33 -21.15 9.07 4.48
N GLY A 34 -22.06 9.69 5.21
CA GLY A 34 -23.46 9.86 4.85
C GLY A 34 -24.27 10.32 6.05
N GLY A 35 -25.49 10.75 5.84
CA GLY A 35 -26.34 11.23 6.91
C GLY A 35 -25.95 12.62 7.42
N TYR A 36 -26.47 12.95 8.59
CA TYR A 36 -26.22 14.20 9.29
C TYR A 36 -24.98 14.07 10.19
N THR A 37 -24.04 14.99 10.02
CA THR A 37 -22.75 14.98 10.74
C THR A 37 -22.54 16.25 11.58
N GLY A 38 -23.57 17.13 11.68
CA GLY A 38 -23.53 18.31 12.54
C GLY A 38 -23.81 18.02 14.01
N GLU A 39 -23.74 19.03 14.84
CA GLU A 39 -24.04 18.93 16.26
C GLU A 39 -25.53 18.61 16.51
N GLY A 40 -25.81 17.81 17.54
CA GLY A 40 -27.15 17.37 17.89
C GLY A 40 -27.67 16.22 17.04
N SER A 41 -28.96 15.96 17.08
CA SER A 41 -29.62 14.90 16.32
C SER A 41 -30.56 15.44 15.25
N LYS A 42 -30.61 14.76 14.09
CA LYS A 42 -31.55 15.09 13.03
C LYS A 42 -32.22 13.80 12.55
N THR A 43 -33.54 13.71 12.70
CA THR A 43 -34.36 12.55 12.33
C THR A 43 -34.68 12.54 10.83
N VAL A 44 -33.65 12.51 9.99
CA VAL A 44 -33.76 12.50 8.53
C VAL A 44 -32.98 11.33 8.00
N LEU A 45 -33.60 10.51 7.15
CA LEU A 45 -32.90 9.46 6.43
C LEU A 45 -32.05 10.07 5.31
N PRO A 46 -30.76 9.74 5.23
CA PRO A 46 -29.90 10.25 4.19
C PRO A 46 -30.31 9.71 2.81
N SER A 47 -30.35 10.58 1.81
CA SER A 47 -30.58 10.17 0.41
C SER A 47 -29.33 9.67 -0.29
N LYS A 48 -28.16 9.90 0.30
CA LYS A 48 -26.87 9.53 -0.28
C LYS A 48 -25.91 9.02 0.78
N ALA A 49 -25.10 8.02 0.41
CA ALA A 49 -23.96 7.56 1.17
C ALA A 49 -22.76 7.40 0.23
N TYR A 50 -21.57 7.52 0.77
CA TYR A 50 -20.33 7.50 0.01
C TYR A 50 -19.29 6.64 0.69
N ALA A 51 -18.46 5.99 -0.12
CA ALA A 51 -17.25 5.33 0.36
C ALA A 51 -16.09 5.63 -0.59
N LYS A 52 -14.89 5.79 -0.02
CA LYS A 52 -13.62 5.76 -0.76
C LYS A 52 -12.95 4.44 -0.48
N VAL A 53 -12.52 3.79 -1.54
CA VAL A 53 -11.90 2.48 -1.49
C VAL A 53 -10.53 2.55 -2.14
N SER A 54 -9.55 1.90 -1.54
CA SER A 54 -8.22 1.71 -2.08
C SER A 54 -7.90 0.22 -2.15
N CYS A 55 -7.33 -0.21 -3.28
CA CYS A 55 -6.81 -1.56 -3.44
C CYS A 55 -5.30 -1.49 -3.61
N ARG A 56 -4.55 -2.25 -2.83
CA ARG A 56 -3.12 -2.48 -3.07
C ARG A 56 -2.97 -3.70 -3.94
N LEU A 57 -2.36 -3.51 -5.11
CA LEU A 57 -2.19 -4.57 -6.09
C LEU A 57 -0.87 -5.33 -5.86
N VAL A 58 -0.86 -6.59 -6.26
CA VAL A 58 0.36 -7.40 -6.32
C VAL A 58 0.85 -7.49 -7.78
N PRO A 59 2.08 -7.94 -8.02
CA PRO A 59 2.59 -8.14 -9.38
C PRO A 59 1.64 -8.96 -10.25
N HIS A 60 1.60 -8.64 -11.54
CA HIS A 60 0.74 -9.28 -12.56
C HIS A 60 -0.77 -8.96 -12.41
N GLN A 61 -1.13 -7.96 -11.62
CA GLN A 61 -2.47 -7.38 -11.59
C GLN A 61 -2.46 -6.04 -12.33
N ASN A 62 -3.19 -5.98 -13.45
CA ASN A 62 -3.37 -4.73 -14.18
C ASN A 62 -4.42 -3.86 -13.48
N HIS A 63 -4.09 -2.62 -13.16
CA HIS A 63 -4.95 -1.74 -12.38
C HIS A 63 -6.26 -1.37 -13.11
N ALA A 64 -6.23 -1.23 -14.44
CA ALA A 64 -7.44 -0.90 -15.21
C ALA A 64 -8.42 -2.08 -15.21
N VAL A 65 -7.91 -3.30 -15.38
CA VAL A 65 -8.71 -4.53 -15.28
C VAL A 65 -9.32 -4.69 -13.89
N ILE A 66 -8.53 -4.52 -12.83
CA ILE A 66 -9.04 -4.62 -11.45
C ILE A 66 -10.08 -3.54 -11.17
N SER A 67 -9.87 -2.32 -11.66
CA SER A 67 -10.85 -1.23 -11.52
C SER A 67 -12.17 -1.58 -12.20
N GLN A 68 -12.12 -2.12 -13.41
CA GLN A 68 -13.34 -2.53 -14.12
C GLN A 68 -14.07 -3.68 -13.41
N LEU A 69 -13.32 -4.71 -12.97
CA LEU A 69 -13.90 -5.81 -12.20
C LEU A 69 -14.58 -5.31 -10.91
N PHE A 70 -14.00 -4.31 -10.27
CA PHE A 70 -14.60 -3.70 -9.08
C PHE A 70 -15.90 -2.97 -9.42
N VAL A 71 -15.92 -2.17 -10.50
CA VAL A 71 -17.13 -1.48 -10.99
C VAL A 71 -18.24 -2.49 -11.25
N ASP A 72 -17.94 -3.52 -12.03
CA ASP A 72 -18.91 -4.54 -12.46
C ASP A 72 -19.46 -5.31 -11.23
N TYR A 73 -18.57 -5.66 -10.30
CA TYR A 73 -18.99 -6.37 -9.10
C TYR A 73 -19.91 -5.52 -8.22
N ILE A 74 -19.57 -4.26 -7.95
CA ILE A 74 -20.40 -3.37 -7.13
C ILE A 74 -21.76 -3.12 -7.81
N GLN A 75 -21.80 -2.96 -9.13
CA GLN A 75 -23.06 -2.82 -9.86
C GLN A 75 -23.90 -4.11 -9.79
N SER A 76 -23.25 -5.27 -9.87
CA SER A 76 -23.97 -6.56 -9.84
C SER A 76 -24.63 -6.89 -8.50
N ILE A 77 -24.05 -6.37 -7.39
CA ILE A 77 -24.60 -6.60 -6.05
C ILE A 77 -25.49 -5.47 -5.54
N ALA A 78 -25.63 -4.39 -6.31
CA ALA A 78 -26.46 -3.25 -5.94
C ALA A 78 -27.94 -3.66 -5.93
N PRO A 79 -28.69 -3.43 -4.84
CA PRO A 79 -30.12 -3.69 -4.81
C PRO A 79 -30.87 -2.80 -5.80
N GLU A 80 -31.95 -3.28 -6.38
CA GLU A 80 -32.75 -2.57 -7.39
C GLU A 80 -33.28 -1.19 -6.95
N TYR A 81 -33.46 -1.01 -5.63
CA TYR A 81 -33.95 0.24 -5.05
C TYR A 81 -32.84 1.26 -4.74
N VAL A 82 -31.58 0.98 -5.13
CA VAL A 82 -30.43 1.88 -4.93
C VAL A 82 -29.76 2.19 -6.27
N GLN A 83 -29.45 3.45 -6.50
CA GLN A 83 -28.60 3.84 -7.61
C GLN A 83 -27.15 3.90 -7.12
N VAL A 84 -26.28 3.11 -7.73
CA VAL A 84 -24.86 3.09 -7.40
C VAL A 84 -24.04 3.67 -8.55
N LYS A 85 -23.19 4.64 -8.23
CA LYS A 85 -22.19 5.17 -9.15
C LYS A 85 -20.81 4.87 -8.61
N VAL A 86 -20.03 4.11 -9.35
CA VAL A 86 -18.62 3.86 -9.07
C VAL A 86 -17.78 4.71 -10.02
N THR A 87 -16.81 5.42 -9.47
CA THR A 87 -15.91 6.28 -10.26
C THR A 87 -14.48 5.81 -10.01
N PRO A 88 -13.87 5.08 -10.96
CA PRO A 88 -12.46 4.75 -10.88
C PRO A 88 -11.60 6.00 -10.82
N MET A 89 -10.53 5.94 -10.04
CA MET A 89 -9.51 6.97 -9.93
C MET A 89 -8.22 6.51 -10.62
N HIS A 90 -7.12 7.21 -10.36
CA HIS A 90 -5.81 6.80 -10.84
C HIS A 90 -5.36 5.48 -10.18
N GLY A 91 -4.54 4.74 -10.87
CA GLY A 91 -3.93 3.50 -10.39
C GLY A 91 -2.57 3.28 -11.03
N GLY A 92 -1.85 2.30 -10.53
CA GLY A 92 -0.58 1.84 -11.09
C GLY A 92 -0.37 0.36 -10.78
N GLU A 93 0.53 -0.25 -11.49
CA GLU A 93 0.80 -1.68 -11.35
C GLU A 93 1.83 -1.96 -10.25
N GLY A 94 1.81 -3.19 -9.75
CA GLY A 94 2.83 -3.67 -8.82
C GLY A 94 4.18 -3.86 -9.53
N TYR A 95 5.25 -3.43 -8.89
CA TYR A 95 6.61 -3.57 -9.40
C TYR A 95 7.42 -4.55 -8.54
N VAL A 96 8.22 -5.39 -9.17
CA VAL A 96 9.20 -6.25 -8.49
C VAL A 96 10.57 -6.02 -9.10
N CYS A 97 11.48 -5.47 -8.30
CA CYS A 97 12.87 -5.30 -8.70
C CYS A 97 13.56 -6.67 -8.85
N PRO A 98 14.13 -6.99 -10.03
CA PRO A 98 14.94 -8.19 -10.18
C PRO A 98 16.23 -8.10 -9.35
N ILE A 99 16.45 -9.05 -8.45
CA ILE A 99 17.64 -9.07 -7.57
C ILE A 99 18.95 -9.37 -8.33
N THR A 100 18.85 -9.78 -9.58
CA THR A 100 20.00 -10.04 -10.49
C THR A 100 20.53 -8.79 -11.18
N LEU A 101 19.85 -7.64 -11.03
CA LEU A 101 20.31 -6.38 -11.63
C LEU A 101 21.68 -5.98 -11.08
N PRO A 102 22.60 -5.50 -11.93
CA PRO A 102 23.90 -4.95 -11.48
C PRO A 102 23.72 -3.83 -10.43
N ALA A 103 22.74 -2.94 -10.65
CA ALA A 103 22.41 -1.87 -9.70
C ALA A 103 21.92 -2.42 -8.33
N TYR A 104 21.13 -3.50 -8.31
CA TYR A 104 20.74 -4.15 -7.07
C TYR A 104 21.95 -4.73 -6.32
N GLN A 105 22.85 -5.41 -7.05
CA GLN A 105 24.07 -5.98 -6.46
C GLN A 105 25.04 -4.90 -5.93
N ALA A 106 25.11 -3.75 -6.61
CA ALA A 106 25.89 -2.61 -6.14
C ALA A 106 25.26 -2.03 -4.85
N ALA A 107 23.95 -1.84 -4.83
CA ALA A 107 23.20 -1.38 -3.66
C ALA A 107 23.36 -2.33 -2.46
N GLU A 108 23.32 -3.64 -2.69
CA GLU A 108 23.55 -4.67 -1.66
C GLU A 108 24.95 -4.56 -1.03
N LYS A 109 25.98 -4.35 -1.87
CA LYS A 109 27.36 -4.17 -1.40
C LYS A 109 27.53 -2.86 -0.61
N GLY A 110 26.96 -1.76 -1.12
CA GLY A 110 26.95 -0.47 -0.44
C GLY A 110 26.29 -0.57 0.94
N PHE A 111 25.11 -1.17 0.98
CA PHE A 111 24.35 -1.39 2.22
C PHE A 111 25.15 -2.22 3.24
N ALA A 112 25.77 -3.32 2.79
CA ALA A 112 26.60 -4.15 3.65
C ALA A 112 27.81 -3.39 4.20
N LYS A 113 28.41 -2.50 3.41
CA LYS A 113 29.53 -1.66 3.83
C LYS A 113 29.10 -0.61 4.87
N ALA A 114 27.98 0.07 4.65
CA ALA A 114 27.51 1.13 5.55
C ALA A 114 26.95 0.59 6.87
N PHE A 115 26.22 -0.51 6.84
CA PHE A 115 25.53 -1.05 8.01
C PHE A 115 26.17 -2.31 8.61
N GLY A 116 27.27 -2.79 8.06
CA GLY A 116 27.96 -3.99 8.52
C GLY A 116 27.18 -5.30 8.35
N LYS A 117 26.06 -5.27 7.64
CA LYS A 117 25.18 -6.43 7.42
C LYS A 117 24.64 -6.43 6.01
N LYS A 118 24.57 -7.62 5.41
CA LYS A 118 23.93 -7.81 4.12
C LYS A 118 22.42 -7.55 4.24
N PRO A 119 21.82 -6.72 3.36
CA PRO A 119 20.38 -6.49 3.38
C PRO A 119 19.62 -7.75 2.94
N LEU A 120 18.38 -7.88 3.39
CA LEU A 120 17.47 -8.92 2.93
C LEU A 120 16.58 -8.36 1.83
N ALA A 121 16.47 -9.10 0.73
CA ALA A 121 15.46 -8.82 -0.29
C ALA A 121 14.07 -9.15 0.27
N VAL A 122 13.24 -8.14 0.43
CA VAL A 122 11.87 -8.29 0.93
C VAL A 122 10.86 -7.76 -0.07
N ARG A 123 9.68 -8.32 -0.09
CA ARG A 123 8.52 -7.71 -0.76
C ARG A 123 7.76 -6.87 0.25
N ARG A 124 7.23 -5.76 -0.22
CA ARG A 124 6.43 -4.87 0.62
C ARG A 124 5.19 -4.42 -0.12
N GLY A 125 4.06 -4.37 0.59
CA GLY A 125 2.77 -3.98 0.02
C GLY A 125 2.59 -2.46 -0.15
N GLY A 126 3.58 -1.65 0.24
CA GLY A 126 3.58 -0.22 -0.06
C GLY A 126 3.83 -0.01 -1.55
N SER A 127 2.95 0.72 -2.24
CA SER A 127 3.12 1.01 -3.65
C SER A 127 3.64 2.42 -3.85
N ILE A 128 4.57 2.55 -4.80
CA ILE A 128 5.02 3.82 -5.36
C ILE A 128 4.70 3.73 -6.84
N PRO A 129 3.51 4.18 -7.29
CA PRO A 129 3.00 3.91 -8.65
C PRO A 129 3.95 4.34 -9.77
N ILE A 130 4.66 5.46 -9.60
CA ILE A 130 5.61 5.99 -10.58
C ILE A 130 6.75 5.02 -10.94
N ILE A 131 7.04 4.03 -10.09
CA ILE A 131 8.09 3.05 -10.36
C ILE A 131 7.72 2.13 -11.52
N SER A 132 6.46 1.74 -11.61
CA SER A 132 5.97 0.97 -12.76
C SER A 132 5.99 1.80 -14.05
N ASP A 133 5.72 3.10 -13.95
CA ASP A 133 5.78 4.02 -15.10
C ASP A 133 7.23 4.19 -15.57
N PHE A 134 8.22 4.26 -14.69
CA PHE A 134 9.63 4.27 -15.08
C PHE A 134 10.02 3.01 -15.85
N GLU A 135 9.53 1.84 -15.46
CA GLU A 135 9.79 0.63 -16.22
C GLU A 135 9.05 0.62 -17.55
N GLN A 136 7.77 0.97 -17.58
CA GLN A 136 6.94 0.88 -18.79
C GLN A 136 7.28 1.95 -19.83
N ILE A 137 7.50 3.18 -19.39
CA ILE A 137 7.68 4.33 -20.29
C ILE A 137 9.16 4.53 -20.64
N LEU A 138 10.05 4.41 -19.67
CA LEU A 138 11.47 4.71 -19.84
C LEU A 138 12.34 3.45 -20.01
N GLY A 139 11.80 2.26 -19.78
CA GLY A 139 12.56 1.01 -19.78
C GLY A 139 13.57 0.91 -18.62
N ILE A 140 13.43 1.74 -17.59
CA ILE A 140 14.36 1.82 -16.46
C ILE A 140 13.87 0.97 -15.31
N LYS A 141 14.69 0.02 -14.88
CA LYS A 141 14.44 -0.77 -13.68
C LYS A 141 14.99 -0.06 -12.44
N THR A 142 14.15 0.09 -11.46
CA THR A 142 14.44 0.86 -10.23
C THR A 142 14.77 -0.06 -9.07
N VAL A 143 15.83 0.23 -8.33
CA VAL A 143 16.15 -0.44 -7.06
C VAL A 143 15.54 0.36 -5.92
N LEU A 144 14.64 -0.27 -5.16
CA LEU A 144 14.03 0.34 -3.99
C LEU A 144 14.84 -0.05 -2.74
N MET A 145 15.31 0.95 -2.01
CA MET A 145 16.06 0.79 -0.77
C MET A 145 15.28 1.46 0.36
N GLY A 146 15.09 0.74 1.46
CA GLY A 146 14.40 1.26 2.65
C GLY A 146 15.35 1.36 3.83
N PHE A 147 15.33 2.50 4.52
CA PHE A 147 16.19 2.80 5.67
C PHE A 147 15.37 3.05 6.94
N GLY A 148 14.05 3.08 6.85
CA GLY A 148 13.17 3.27 7.99
C GLY A 148 13.09 2.03 8.89
N LEU A 149 12.96 2.25 10.18
CA LEU A 149 12.73 1.23 11.19
C LEU A 149 11.25 1.16 11.57
N GLU A 150 10.80 0.03 12.10
CA GLU A 150 9.43 -0.09 12.63
C GLU A 150 9.18 0.87 13.82
N SER A 151 10.24 1.29 14.53
CA SER A 151 10.18 2.29 15.59
C SER A 151 9.97 3.72 15.12
N ASP A 152 10.15 3.98 13.83
CA ASP A 152 10.04 5.34 13.28
C ASP A 152 8.60 5.83 13.16
N ALA A 153 7.62 4.99 13.49
CA ALA A 153 6.19 5.30 13.53
C ALA A 153 5.66 5.90 12.22
N ILE A 154 6.12 5.36 11.07
CA ILE A 154 5.78 5.83 9.73
C ILE A 154 4.25 5.92 9.55
N HIS A 155 3.76 7.07 9.10
CA HIS A 155 2.33 7.40 8.96
C HIS A 155 1.55 7.41 10.30
N SER A 156 2.24 7.60 11.42
CA SER A 156 1.64 7.66 12.75
C SER A 156 2.05 8.93 13.50
N PRO A 157 1.38 9.28 14.61
CA PRO A 157 1.84 10.37 15.47
C PRO A 157 3.28 10.11 15.96
N ASN A 158 4.07 11.18 16.04
CA ASN A 158 5.49 11.14 16.38
C ASN A 158 6.37 10.40 15.38
N GLU A 159 5.99 10.40 14.11
CA GLU A 159 6.86 9.91 13.04
C GLU A 159 8.23 10.58 13.11
N ASN A 160 9.29 9.77 13.04
CA ASN A 160 10.66 10.24 13.17
C ASN A 160 11.60 9.43 12.27
N PHE A 161 12.83 9.90 12.14
CA PHE A 161 13.88 9.21 11.42
C PHE A 161 15.20 9.38 12.16
N SER A 162 15.95 8.28 12.38
CA SER A 162 17.22 8.30 13.10
C SER A 162 18.29 9.07 12.35
N LEU A 163 18.97 10.01 13.04
CA LEU A 163 20.10 10.73 12.48
C LEU A 163 21.28 9.80 12.16
N ASP A 164 21.53 8.79 12.98
CA ASP A 164 22.61 7.81 12.75
C ASP A 164 22.36 7.02 11.47
N ILE A 165 21.11 6.66 11.18
CA ILE A 165 20.75 6.02 9.92
C ILE A 165 20.90 7.01 8.77
N SER A 166 20.49 8.27 8.95
CA SER A 166 20.65 9.32 7.94
C SER A 166 22.09 9.52 7.54
N VAL A 167 23.01 9.57 8.49
CA VAL A 167 24.45 9.67 8.21
C VAL A 167 24.97 8.42 7.52
N SER A 168 24.55 7.23 7.95
CA SER A 168 25.03 5.97 7.37
C SER A 168 24.64 5.79 5.91
N TYR A 169 23.40 6.12 5.51
CA TYR A 169 22.99 5.92 4.11
C TYR A 169 23.54 6.97 3.15
N THR A 170 23.97 8.15 3.62
CA THR A 170 24.63 9.16 2.77
C THR A 170 26.04 8.75 2.33
N HIS A 171 26.59 7.67 2.91
CA HIS A 171 27.91 7.12 2.59
C HIS A 171 27.85 5.76 1.88
N LEU A 172 26.71 5.41 1.30
CA LEU A 172 26.50 4.19 0.51
C LEU A 172 27.26 4.15 -0.81
#